data_4dcd79c4dfb3e04d173aae3095696d04
#
_entry.id   4dcd79c4dfb3e04d173aae3095696d04
#
_cell.length_a   1.000
_cell.length_b   1.000
_cell.length_c   1.000
_cell.angle_alpha   90.00
_cell.angle_beta   90.00
_cell.angle_gamma   90.00
#
_symmetry.space_group_name_H-M   'P 1'
#
loop_
_entity.id
_entity.type
_entity.pdbx_description
1 polymer ?
#
loop_
_entity_poly.entity_id
_entity_poly.type
_entity_poly.pdbx_seq_one_letter_code
_entity_poly.pdbx_strand_id
1 'polypeptide(L)'
;MRTDGLTGILENLFGELMHGVSGKGGFMLNHKDRGLLRSLERVSAADASVTTRTGSSIAAHVAHVGYGLSLLNRWSQGENPFGGADWAAAWKKTSVTEPEWEALRIQLRDEGAKWLVVLRTPREVQDVELSGMIGSIAHLAYHVGAIRQISVNAVGPAESQR
;
A
#
# COMPACT_ATOMS: atom_id res chain seq x y z
N MET A 1 -17.20 8.66 16.48
CA MET A 1 -17.42 7.22 16.76
C MET A 1 -16.12 6.62 17.30
N ARG A 2 -16.19 5.73 18.29
CA ARG A 2 -14.99 5.00 18.79
C ARG A 2 -14.66 3.82 17.91
N THR A 3 -13.37 3.57 17.73
CA THR A 3 -12.85 2.51 16.81
C THR A 3 -12.50 1.19 17.50
N ASP A 4 -12.72 1.05 18.82
CA ASP A 4 -12.29 -0.13 19.62
C ASP A 4 -12.67 -1.49 18.98
N GLY A 5 -13.89 -1.60 18.45
CA GLY A 5 -14.37 -2.80 17.79
C GLY A 5 -13.87 -3.01 16.35
N LEU A 6 -13.19 -2.02 15.76
CA LEU A 6 -12.76 -2.02 14.36
C LEU A 6 -11.24 -2.13 14.19
N THR A 7 -10.47 -1.73 15.20
CA THR A 7 -9.01 -1.65 15.10
C THR A 7 -8.36 -2.96 14.66
N GLY A 8 -8.76 -4.07 15.26
CA GLY A 8 -8.24 -5.38 14.87
C GLY A 8 -8.60 -5.79 13.44
N ILE A 9 -9.79 -5.39 12.97
CA ILE A 9 -10.23 -5.65 11.58
C ILE A 9 -9.40 -4.81 10.61
N LEU A 10 -9.26 -3.50 10.87
CA LEU A 10 -8.51 -2.58 10.02
C LEU A 10 -7.02 -2.96 9.96
N GLU A 11 -6.42 -3.30 11.13
CA GLU A 11 -5.04 -3.78 11.22
C GLU A 11 -4.84 -5.05 10.40
N ASN A 12 -5.72 -6.04 10.56
CA ASN A 12 -5.60 -7.32 9.87
C ASN A 12 -5.70 -7.16 8.35
N LEU A 13 -6.68 -6.40 7.85
CA LEU A 13 -6.88 -6.22 6.41
C LEU A 13 -5.73 -5.43 5.77
N PHE A 14 -5.28 -4.34 6.39
CA PHE A 14 -4.14 -3.58 5.88
C PHE A 14 -2.84 -4.38 5.99
N GLY A 15 -2.63 -5.05 7.13
CA GLY A 15 -1.46 -5.90 7.39
C GLY A 15 -1.37 -7.07 6.41
N GLU A 16 -2.50 -7.69 6.06
CA GLU A 16 -2.55 -8.75 5.04
C GLU A 16 -2.01 -8.26 3.70
N LEU A 17 -2.44 -7.09 3.23
CA LEU A 17 -1.97 -6.52 1.96
C LEU A 17 -0.48 -6.17 1.99
N MET A 18 0.02 -5.62 3.09
CA MET A 18 1.43 -5.22 3.22
C MET A 18 2.37 -6.40 3.43
N HIS A 19 2.01 -7.32 4.33
CA HIS A 19 2.90 -8.35 4.88
C HIS A 19 2.53 -9.78 4.48
N GLY A 20 1.36 -9.97 3.89
CA GLY A 20 0.85 -11.28 3.48
C GLY A 20 -0.08 -11.93 4.49
N VAL A 21 -0.54 -13.11 4.11
CA VAL A 21 -1.52 -13.88 4.88
C VAL A 21 -0.86 -14.53 6.09
N SER A 22 -1.37 -14.24 7.29
CA SER A 22 -1.00 -14.92 8.53
C SER A 22 -2.01 -16.03 8.87
N GLY A 23 -1.53 -17.21 9.25
CA GLY A 23 -2.39 -18.32 9.68
C GLY A 23 -3.07 -19.07 8.53
N LYS A 24 -4.35 -19.43 8.70
CA LYS A 24 -5.05 -20.40 7.83
C LYS A 24 -5.74 -19.78 6.60
N GLY A 25 -5.75 -18.47 6.45
CA GLY A 25 -6.40 -17.83 5.31
C GLY A 25 -6.35 -16.30 5.39
N GLY A 26 -6.54 -15.65 4.25
CA GLY A 26 -6.70 -14.21 4.10
C GLY A 26 -8.09 -13.85 3.62
N PHE A 27 -8.42 -12.56 3.70
CA PHE A 27 -9.69 -12.02 3.20
C PHE A 27 -9.54 -11.45 1.79
N MET A 28 -8.32 -11.04 1.40
CA MET A 28 -8.03 -10.36 0.13
C MET A 28 -6.93 -11.05 -0.67
N LEU A 29 -5.99 -11.71 -0.01
CA LEU A 29 -4.88 -12.39 -0.65
C LEU A 29 -5.01 -13.91 -0.54
N ASN A 30 -4.43 -14.63 -1.48
CA ASN A 30 -4.43 -16.08 -1.49
C ASN A 30 -3.60 -16.65 -0.34
N HIS A 31 -3.91 -17.87 0.07
CA HIS A 31 -3.11 -18.59 1.06
C HIS A 31 -1.62 -18.63 0.66
N LYS A 32 -0.72 -18.43 1.63
CA LYS A 32 0.74 -18.34 1.45
C LYS A 32 1.21 -17.07 0.72
N ASP A 33 0.33 -16.15 0.39
CA ASP A 33 0.75 -14.85 -0.16
C ASP A 33 1.59 -14.08 0.86
N ARG A 34 2.72 -13.55 0.42
CA ARG A 34 3.68 -12.84 1.26
C ARG A 34 3.45 -11.32 1.31
N GLY A 35 2.40 -10.84 0.67
CA GLY A 35 2.04 -9.42 0.63
C GLY A 35 2.90 -8.57 -0.31
N LEU A 36 2.58 -7.28 -0.32
CA LEU A 36 3.18 -6.33 -1.24
C LEU A 36 4.69 -6.17 -1.00
N LEU A 37 5.11 -5.95 0.25
CA LEU A 37 6.51 -5.64 0.55
C LEU A 37 7.45 -6.75 0.06
N ARG A 38 7.12 -8.01 0.35
CA ARG A 38 7.90 -9.17 -0.11
C ARG A 38 7.84 -9.37 -1.63
N SER A 39 6.72 -9.02 -2.25
CA SER A 39 6.60 -9.07 -3.71
C SER A 39 7.56 -8.08 -4.38
N LEU A 40 7.68 -6.88 -3.82
CA LEU A 40 8.56 -5.82 -4.35
C LEU A 40 10.06 -6.11 -4.17
N GLU A 41 10.46 -6.94 -3.20
CA GLU A 41 11.87 -7.36 -3.04
C GLU A 41 12.39 -8.15 -4.26
N ARG A 42 11.48 -8.72 -5.05
CA ARG A 42 11.78 -9.53 -6.24
C ARG A 42 11.74 -8.73 -7.55
N VAL A 43 11.44 -7.44 -7.46
CA VAL A 43 11.33 -6.53 -8.60
C VAL A 43 12.58 -5.67 -8.67
N SER A 44 13.33 -5.74 -9.77
CA SER A 44 14.47 -4.86 -10.03
C SER A 44 14.01 -3.44 -10.38
N ALA A 45 14.91 -2.46 -10.32
CA ALA A 45 14.62 -1.10 -10.79
C ALA A 45 14.24 -1.08 -12.28
N ALA A 46 14.85 -1.94 -13.08
CA ALA A 46 14.52 -2.09 -14.50
C ALA A 46 13.07 -2.58 -14.68
N ASP A 47 12.66 -3.66 -13.95
CA ASP A 47 11.28 -4.17 -13.99
C ASP A 47 10.29 -3.14 -13.45
N ALA A 48 10.66 -2.43 -12.38
CA ALA A 48 9.82 -1.39 -11.79
C ALA A 48 9.58 -0.21 -12.72
N SER A 49 10.48 0.01 -13.69
CA SER A 49 10.44 1.10 -14.67
C SER A 49 9.73 0.72 -15.98
N VAL A 50 9.30 -0.53 -16.14
CA VAL A 50 8.53 -0.94 -17.31
C VAL A 50 7.16 -0.28 -17.29
N THR A 51 6.85 0.51 -18.31
CA THR A 51 5.57 1.21 -18.43
C THR A 51 4.52 0.36 -19.15
N THR A 52 3.30 0.41 -18.66
CA THR A 52 2.14 -0.17 -19.33
C THR A 52 1.71 0.67 -20.54
N ARG A 53 0.76 0.15 -21.33
CA ARG A 53 0.15 0.93 -22.45
C ARG A 53 -0.50 2.23 -21.99
N THR A 54 -0.91 2.33 -20.73
CA THR A 54 -1.50 3.54 -20.13
C THR A 54 -0.46 4.47 -19.51
N GLY A 55 0.83 4.12 -19.58
CA GLY A 55 1.94 4.95 -19.12
C GLY A 55 2.28 4.79 -17.63
N SER A 56 1.59 3.95 -16.86
CA SER A 56 1.96 3.67 -15.47
C SER A 56 3.05 2.60 -15.37
N SER A 57 3.78 2.58 -14.26
CA SER A 57 4.80 1.57 -13.95
C SER A 57 4.68 1.14 -12.47
N ILE A 58 5.36 0.06 -12.09
CA ILE A 58 5.40 -0.35 -10.67
C ILE A 58 5.99 0.77 -9.81
N ALA A 59 7.05 1.44 -10.29
CA ALA A 59 7.66 2.58 -9.58
C ALA A 59 6.63 3.70 -9.32
N ALA A 60 5.81 4.04 -10.31
CA ALA A 60 4.76 5.05 -10.16
C ALA A 60 3.68 4.62 -9.15
N HIS A 61 3.26 3.36 -9.18
CA HIS A 61 2.32 2.83 -8.19
C HIS A 61 2.88 2.88 -6.77
N VAL A 62 4.13 2.45 -6.58
CA VAL A 62 4.80 2.46 -5.26
C VAL A 62 5.00 3.89 -4.75
N ALA A 63 5.44 4.81 -5.62
CA ALA A 63 5.58 6.22 -5.27
C ALA A 63 4.23 6.84 -4.85
N HIS A 64 3.16 6.55 -5.59
CA HIS A 64 1.82 7.05 -5.31
C HIS A 64 1.27 6.51 -3.98
N VAL A 65 1.40 5.21 -3.73
CA VAL A 65 0.95 4.61 -2.45
C VAL A 65 1.76 5.15 -1.28
N GLY A 66 3.09 5.20 -1.39
CA GLY A 66 3.96 5.75 -0.33
C GLY A 66 3.63 7.20 -0.02
N TYR A 67 3.40 8.03 -1.06
CA TYR A 67 2.97 9.42 -0.90
C TYR A 67 1.59 9.51 -0.22
N GLY A 68 0.60 8.75 -0.67
CA GLY A 68 -0.73 8.74 -0.07
C GLY A 68 -0.71 8.35 1.40
N LEU A 69 0.09 7.33 1.78
CA LEU A 69 0.27 6.92 3.17
C LEU A 69 0.94 8.03 4.00
N SER A 70 1.92 8.76 3.45
CA SER A 70 2.54 9.89 4.15
C SER A 70 1.53 11.00 4.46
N LEU A 71 0.61 11.29 3.53
CA LEU A 71 -0.46 12.25 3.77
C LEU A 71 -1.43 11.77 4.86
N LEU A 72 -1.83 10.50 4.83
CA LEU A 72 -2.70 9.91 5.85
C LEU A 72 -2.05 9.93 7.24
N ASN A 73 -0.75 9.66 7.34
CA ASN A 73 0.00 9.73 8.59
C ASN A 73 0.01 11.17 9.15
N ARG A 74 0.26 12.17 8.32
CA ARG A 74 0.20 13.59 8.72
C ARG A 74 -1.21 13.99 9.14
N TRP A 75 -2.22 13.54 8.39
CA TRP A 75 -3.62 13.79 8.72
C TRP A 75 -4.01 13.20 10.09
N SER A 76 -3.56 11.99 10.38
CA SER A 76 -3.81 11.36 11.69
C SER A 76 -3.19 12.11 12.88
N GLN A 77 -2.23 12.99 12.61
CA GLN A 77 -1.58 13.88 13.58
C GLN A 77 -2.27 15.26 13.69
N GLY A 78 -3.39 15.47 12.99
CA GLY A 78 -4.18 16.70 13.01
C GLY A 78 -3.77 17.72 11.94
N GLU A 79 -2.87 17.39 11.02
CA GLU A 79 -2.57 18.24 9.87
C GLU A 79 -3.71 18.17 8.82
N ASN A 80 -3.75 19.16 7.93
CA ASN A 80 -4.58 19.11 6.72
C ASN A 80 -3.67 19.09 5.46
N PRO A 81 -3.08 17.92 5.11
CA PRO A 81 -2.12 17.84 4.01
C PRO A 81 -2.78 17.78 2.64
N PHE A 82 -4.09 17.50 2.56
CA PHE A 82 -4.75 17.21 1.29
C PHE A 82 -4.97 18.45 0.42
N GLY A 83 -5.13 19.64 1.02
CA GLY A 83 -5.34 20.90 0.29
C GLY A 83 -4.14 21.32 -0.56
N GLY A 84 -2.91 20.90 -0.23
CA GLY A 84 -1.69 21.15 -0.97
C GLY A 84 -1.08 19.91 -1.62
N ALA A 85 -1.81 18.80 -1.67
CA ALA A 85 -1.29 17.53 -2.17
C ALA A 85 -1.12 17.53 -3.69
N ASP A 86 0.09 17.23 -4.17
CA ASP A 86 0.37 17.02 -5.60
C ASP A 86 0.32 15.53 -5.93
N TRP A 87 -0.89 15.03 -6.12
CA TRP A 87 -1.11 13.64 -6.50
C TRP A 87 -0.52 13.29 -7.87
N ALA A 88 -0.45 14.28 -8.77
CA ALA A 88 0.08 14.05 -10.11
C ALA A 88 1.60 13.86 -10.11
N ALA A 89 2.33 14.49 -9.19
CA ALA A 89 3.78 14.36 -9.10
C ALA A 89 4.20 12.89 -8.80
N ALA A 90 3.50 12.21 -7.92
CA ALA A 90 3.79 10.81 -7.61
C ALA A 90 3.67 9.89 -8.83
N TRP A 91 2.67 10.13 -9.70
CA TRP A 91 2.46 9.37 -10.92
C TRP A 91 3.52 9.62 -12.02
N LYS A 92 4.25 10.73 -11.95
CA LYS A 92 5.34 11.05 -12.90
C LYS A 92 6.59 10.20 -12.68
N LYS A 93 6.74 9.54 -11.52
CA LYS A 93 7.90 8.70 -11.20
C LYS A 93 7.79 7.32 -11.87
N THR A 94 7.79 7.29 -13.20
CA THR A 94 7.60 6.07 -13.99
C THR A 94 8.90 5.29 -14.23
N SER A 95 10.07 5.90 -13.98
CA SER A 95 11.38 5.28 -14.14
C SER A 95 12.26 5.59 -12.92
N VAL A 96 13.06 4.62 -12.48
CA VAL A 96 13.92 4.70 -11.31
C VAL A 96 15.25 4.01 -11.56
N THR A 97 16.30 4.53 -10.93
CA THR A 97 17.58 3.85 -10.71
C THR A 97 17.48 2.90 -9.52
N GLU A 98 18.45 1.99 -9.34
CA GLU A 98 18.47 1.09 -8.18
C GLU A 98 18.42 1.83 -6.83
N PRO A 99 19.20 2.91 -6.59
CA PRO A 99 19.07 3.67 -5.34
C PRO A 99 17.70 4.34 -5.15
N GLU A 100 17.10 4.85 -6.22
CA GLU A 100 15.75 5.44 -6.17
C GLU A 100 14.68 4.38 -5.91
N TRP A 101 14.81 3.20 -6.50
CA TRP A 101 13.91 2.08 -6.27
C TRP A 101 13.96 1.62 -4.81
N GLU A 102 15.16 1.46 -4.26
CA GLU A 102 15.33 1.14 -2.85
C GLU A 102 14.72 2.21 -1.94
N ALA A 103 14.93 3.50 -2.24
CA ALA A 103 14.35 4.60 -1.49
C ALA A 103 12.80 4.56 -1.49
N LEU A 104 12.17 4.25 -2.64
CA LEU A 104 10.71 4.10 -2.73
C LEU A 104 10.20 2.92 -1.91
N ARG A 105 10.89 1.78 -1.93
CA ARG A 105 10.52 0.61 -1.12
C ARG A 105 10.64 0.88 0.37
N ILE A 106 11.71 1.57 0.79
CA ILE A 106 11.91 2.00 2.17
C ILE A 106 10.78 2.95 2.60
N GLN A 107 10.48 3.97 1.79
CA GLN A 107 9.40 4.91 2.07
C GLN A 107 8.06 4.19 2.23
N LEU A 108 7.70 3.31 1.30
CA LEU A 108 6.45 2.54 1.37
C LEU A 108 6.36 1.71 2.65
N ARG A 109 7.44 1.00 3.01
CA ARG A 109 7.54 0.20 4.23
C ARG A 109 7.33 1.05 5.46
N ASP A 110 8.06 2.16 5.56
CA ASP A 110 8.08 3.00 6.75
C ASP A 110 6.74 3.75 6.93
N GLU A 111 6.18 4.29 5.85
CA GLU A 111 4.87 4.95 5.91
C GLU A 111 3.74 3.94 6.16
N GLY A 112 3.83 2.74 5.61
CA GLY A 112 2.90 1.64 5.89
C GLY A 112 2.95 1.19 7.35
N ALA A 113 4.15 1.08 7.93
CA ALA A 113 4.31 0.72 9.34
C ALA A 113 3.70 1.79 10.28
N LYS A 114 3.92 3.08 10.00
CA LYS A 114 3.28 4.18 10.76
C LYS A 114 1.77 4.13 10.65
N TRP A 115 1.24 3.94 9.45
CA TRP A 115 -0.21 3.87 9.23
C TRP A 115 -0.85 2.67 9.93
N LEU A 116 -0.17 1.54 9.96
CA LEU A 116 -0.62 0.35 10.69
C LEU A 116 -0.77 0.65 12.20
N VAL A 117 0.14 1.44 12.78
CA VAL A 117 0.02 1.90 14.18
C VAL A 117 -1.25 2.74 14.37
N VAL A 118 -1.55 3.63 13.42
CA VAL A 118 -2.78 4.46 13.46
C VAL A 118 -4.03 3.58 13.41
N LEU A 119 -4.07 2.59 12.50
CA LEU A 119 -5.21 1.71 12.32
C LEU A 119 -5.51 0.84 13.56
N ARG A 120 -4.46 0.36 14.25
CA ARG A 120 -4.61 -0.51 15.44
C ARG A 120 -4.86 0.25 16.75
N THR A 121 -4.71 1.59 16.75
CA THR A 121 -4.85 2.41 17.97
C THR A 121 -6.31 2.82 18.15
N PRO A 122 -7.00 2.36 19.23
CA PRO A 122 -8.37 2.76 19.52
C PRO A 122 -8.46 4.26 19.80
N ARG A 123 -9.37 4.95 19.12
CA ARG A 123 -9.60 6.39 19.29
C ARG A 123 -11.00 6.80 18.84
N GLU A 124 -11.40 8.01 19.19
CA GLU A 124 -12.56 8.63 18.57
C GLU A 124 -12.18 9.18 17.20
N VAL A 125 -13.04 8.93 16.22
CA VAL A 125 -12.88 9.42 14.84
C VAL A 125 -14.17 10.02 14.32
N GLN A 126 -14.05 10.98 13.42
CA GLN A 126 -15.15 11.46 12.59
C GLN A 126 -15.42 10.46 11.44
N ASP A 127 -16.60 10.56 10.82
CA ASP A 127 -16.97 9.67 9.71
C ASP A 127 -15.98 9.78 8.52
N VAL A 128 -15.45 10.98 8.27
CA VAL A 128 -14.45 11.20 7.24
C VAL A 128 -13.13 10.50 7.55
N GLU A 129 -12.73 10.45 8.81
CA GLU A 129 -11.51 9.74 9.22
C GLU A 129 -11.68 8.22 9.07
N LEU A 130 -12.83 7.68 9.51
CA LEU A 130 -13.14 6.27 9.32
C LEU A 130 -13.21 5.91 7.84
N SER A 131 -13.82 6.77 7.02
CA SER A 131 -13.83 6.60 5.56
C SER A 131 -12.43 6.58 4.99
N GLY A 132 -11.52 7.44 5.47
CA GLY A 132 -10.11 7.44 5.11
C GLY A 132 -9.37 6.16 5.51
N MET A 133 -9.64 5.63 6.72
CA MET A 133 -9.07 4.37 7.19
C MET A 133 -9.49 3.19 6.30
N ILE A 134 -10.79 3.06 6.01
CA ILE A 134 -11.32 2.01 5.13
C ILE A 134 -10.85 2.22 3.69
N GLY A 135 -10.89 3.47 3.21
CA GLY A 135 -10.44 3.85 1.88
C GLY A 135 -8.97 3.54 1.64
N SER A 136 -8.12 3.68 2.65
CA SER A 136 -6.69 3.34 2.55
C SER A 136 -6.47 1.85 2.27
N ILE A 137 -7.28 0.97 2.85
CA ILE A 137 -7.22 -0.48 2.62
C ILE A 137 -7.66 -0.80 1.18
N ALA A 138 -8.80 -0.26 0.75
CA ALA A 138 -9.30 -0.44 -0.60
C ALA A 138 -8.33 0.10 -1.67
N HIS A 139 -7.75 1.26 -1.43
CA HIS A 139 -6.76 1.89 -2.29
C HIS A 139 -5.48 1.05 -2.39
N LEU A 140 -4.98 0.53 -1.26
CA LEU A 140 -3.83 -0.37 -1.25
C LEU A 140 -4.12 -1.67 -2.02
N ALA A 141 -5.31 -2.28 -1.81
CA ALA A 141 -5.72 -3.49 -2.54
C ALA A 141 -5.76 -3.27 -4.05
N TYR A 142 -6.31 -2.13 -4.51
CA TYR A 142 -6.28 -1.73 -5.91
C TYR A 142 -4.85 -1.69 -6.47
N HIS A 143 -3.92 -1.05 -5.75
CA HIS A 143 -2.54 -0.95 -6.21
C HIS A 143 -1.79 -2.28 -6.16
N VAL A 144 -2.04 -3.14 -5.19
CA VAL A 144 -1.48 -4.51 -5.16
C VAL A 144 -1.92 -5.29 -6.40
N GLY A 145 -3.21 -5.23 -6.74
CA GLY A 145 -3.73 -5.88 -7.95
C GLY A 145 -3.09 -5.32 -9.23
N ALA A 146 -3.01 -3.99 -9.35
CA ALA A 146 -2.41 -3.33 -10.51
C ALA A 146 -0.92 -3.68 -10.69
N ILE A 147 -0.12 -3.62 -9.62
CA ILE A 147 1.30 -3.98 -9.63
C ILE A 147 1.50 -5.43 -10.11
N ARG A 148 0.66 -6.36 -9.64
CA ARG A 148 0.74 -7.77 -10.01
C ARG A 148 0.37 -8.04 -11.47
N GLN A 149 -0.42 -7.19 -12.10
CA GLN A 149 -0.72 -7.27 -13.53
C GLN A 149 0.41 -6.71 -14.40
N ILE A 150 1.28 -5.83 -13.85
CA ILE A 150 2.39 -5.22 -14.60
C ILE A 150 3.57 -6.18 -14.70
N SER A 151 3.92 -6.91 -13.63
CA SER A 151 5.09 -7.79 -13.62
C SER A 151 4.81 -9.15 -12.99
N VAL A 152 5.21 -10.19 -13.69
CA VAL A 152 5.17 -11.58 -13.20
C VAL A 152 6.04 -11.79 -11.95
N ASN A 153 7.06 -10.97 -11.74
CA ASN A 153 7.94 -11.04 -10.56
C ASN A 153 7.24 -10.53 -9.30
N ALA A 154 6.22 -9.69 -9.45
CA ALA A 154 5.44 -9.12 -8.35
C ALA A 154 4.17 -9.92 -8.02
N VAL A 155 3.90 -11.03 -8.71
CA VAL A 155 2.70 -11.84 -8.46
C VAL A 155 2.77 -12.61 -7.15
N GLY A 156 1.60 -12.85 -6.57
CA GLY A 156 1.39 -13.76 -5.46
C GLY A 156 1.33 -15.23 -5.92
N PRO A 157 1.01 -16.17 -5.02
CA PRO A 157 0.79 -17.57 -5.38
C PRO A 157 -0.35 -17.70 -6.40
N ALA A 158 -0.22 -18.67 -7.30
CA ALA A 158 -1.26 -18.94 -8.30
C ALA A 158 -2.59 -19.31 -7.63
N GLU A 159 -3.71 -18.85 -8.21
CA GLU A 159 -5.04 -19.13 -7.67
C GLU A 159 -5.37 -20.63 -7.63
N SER A 160 -4.79 -21.41 -8.54
CA SER A 160 -4.92 -22.86 -8.56
C SER A 160 -4.22 -23.60 -7.39
N GLN A 161 -3.49 -22.88 -6.54
CA GLN A 161 -2.78 -23.42 -5.38
C GLN A 161 -3.53 -23.19 -4.05
N ARG A 162 -4.84 -22.95 -4.11
CA ARG A 162 -5.71 -22.84 -2.94
C ARG A 162 -5.88 -24.14 -2.20
#